data_be4a30eb4d52a629a8b4ffbe7434fca0
#
_entry.id   be4a30eb4d52a629a8b4ffbe7434fca0
#
_cell.length_a   1.000
_cell.length_b   1.000
_cell.length_c   1.000
_cell.angle_alpha   90.00
_cell.angle_beta   90.00
_cell.angle_gamma   90.00
#
_symmetry.space_group_name_H-M   'P 1'
#
loop_
_entity.id
_entity.type
_entity.pdbx_description
1 polymer ?
#
loop_
_entity_poly.entity_id
_entity_poly.type
_entity_poly.pdbx_seq_one_letter_code
_entity_poly.pdbx_strand_id
1 'polypeptide(L)'
;MAQVNVLSEILGVTAPVFAMVFMGLLLRKVNLINDSFIQTASTLTYKATMPTLFFLSIWQADLQSAFNAKLVLFLCAATVLGFLASWWWATRAIPYGQRGVFVQGAFRGNCGVVSFALVASYYGDYGLSVGGVLVGFTILLFNVLSVLILSIYSPTLKFSPTAVGKELIKNPLIIAVVLGMLASAIQLYIPQWLLKSGEYFAG
;
A
#
# COMPACT_ATOMS: atom_id res chain seq x y z
N MET A 1 -15.43 16.11 26.78
CA MET A 1 -14.01 16.44 26.57
C MET A 1 -13.25 15.41 25.73
N ALA A 2 -13.56 14.09 25.80
CA ALA A 2 -12.86 13.06 25.01
C ALA A 2 -13.03 13.17 23.47
N GLN A 3 -14.16 13.66 22.96
CA GLN A 3 -14.38 13.75 21.50
C GLN A 3 -13.54 14.84 20.80
N VAL A 4 -13.17 15.90 21.51
CA VAL A 4 -12.34 16.98 20.94
C VAL A 4 -10.90 16.48 20.71
N ASN A 5 -10.41 15.63 21.60
CA ASN A 5 -9.07 15.08 21.51
C ASN A 5 -8.93 14.11 20.30
N VAL A 6 -9.93 13.24 20.06
CA VAL A 6 -9.90 12.29 18.92
C VAL A 6 -9.89 13.03 17.58
N LEU A 7 -10.69 14.07 17.42
CA LEU A 7 -10.72 14.86 16.19
C LEU A 7 -9.38 15.60 15.96
N SER A 8 -8.81 16.19 17.01
CA SER A 8 -7.51 16.89 16.91
C SER A 8 -6.37 15.93 16.61
N GLU A 9 -6.40 14.72 17.16
CA GLU A 9 -5.41 13.67 16.86
C GLU A 9 -5.52 13.18 15.41
N ILE A 10 -6.75 12.90 14.94
CA ILE A 10 -6.98 12.52 13.53
C ILE A 10 -6.51 13.63 12.58
N LEU A 11 -6.86 14.89 12.88
CA LEU A 11 -6.41 16.03 12.08
C LEU A 11 -4.89 16.19 12.15
N GLY A 12 -4.27 15.97 13.29
CA GLY A 12 -2.81 16.02 13.45
C GLY A 12 -2.07 15.04 12.53
N VAL A 13 -2.64 13.85 12.26
CA VAL A 13 -2.06 12.86 11.37
C VAL A 13 -2.46 13.08 9.91
N THR A 14 -3.70 13.46 9.64
CA THR A 14 -4.19 13.59 8.26
C THR A 14 -3.85 14.94 7.63
N ALA A 15 -3.84 16.03 8.39
CA ALA A 15 -3.55 17.37 7.86
C ALA A 15 -2.19 17.48 7.17
N PRO A 16 -1.08 16.94 7.70
CA PRO A 16 0.21 16.94 6.99
C PRO A 16 0.13 16.26 5.62
N VAL A 17 -0.59 15.15 5.49
CA VAL A 17 -0.75 14.44 4.21
C VAL A 17 -1.48 15.32 3.20
N PHE A 18 -2.59 15.94 3.58
CA PHE A 18 -3.30 16.88 2.72
C PHE A 18 -2.47 18.14 2.41
N ALA A 19 -1.73 18.67 3.38
CA ALA A 19 -0.83 19.80 3.15
C ALA A 19 0.23 19.48 2.07
N MET A 20 0.80 18.27 2.08
CA MET A 20 1.73 17.82 1.04
C MET A 20 1.06 17.72 -0.34
N VAL A 21 -0.19 17.25 -0.40
CA VAL A 21 -0.96 17.22 -1.66
C VAL A 21 -1.21 18.64 -2.18
N PHE A 22 -1.64 19.57 -1.32
CA PHE A 22 -1.84 20.96 -1.71
C PHE A 22 -0.53 21.64 -2.12
N MET A 23 0.55 21.36 -1.42
CA MET A 23 1.89 21.85 -1.80
C MET A 23 2.28 21.34 -3.21
N GLY A 24 2.08 20.05 -3.49
CA GLY A 24 2.34 19.50 -4.82
C GLY A 24 1.50 20.16 -5.92
N LEU A 25 0.21 20.41 -5.66
CA LEU A 25 -0.66 21.13 -6.58
C LEU A 25 -0.20 22.58 -6.80
N LEU A 26 0.23 23.27 -5.73
CA LEU A 26 0.76 24.63 -5.81
C LEU A 26 2.05 24.67 -6.65
N LEU A 27 2.99 23.76 -6.39
CA LEU A 27 4.25 23.67 -7.15
C LEU A 27 4.00 23.43 -8.64
N ARG A 28 3.01 22.60 -8.97
CA ARG A 28 2.59 22.40 -10.36
C ARG A 28 1.95 23.66 -10.95
N LYS A 29 1.10 24.36 -10.20
CA LYS A 29 0.44 25.59 -10.64
C LYS A 29 1.42 26.72 -10.92
N VAL A 30 2.47 26.83 -10.13
CA VAL A 30 3.56 27.82 -10.33
C VAL A 30 4.64 27.37 -11.32
N ASN A 31 4.41 26.23 -12.02
CA ASN A 31 5.32 25.63 -12.99
C ASN A 31 6.71 25.28 -12.44
N LEU A 32 6.86 25.09 -11.12
CA LEU A 32 8.11 24.64 -10.52
C LEU A 32 8.37 23.14 -10.77
N ILE A 33 7.28 22.37 -10.90
CA ILE A 33 7.31 20.96 -11.32
C ILE A 33 6.41 20.77 -12.54
N ASN A 34 6.83 19.88 -13.43
CA ASN A 34 6.11 19.53 -14.65
C ASN A 34 5.67 18.07 -14.66
N ASP A 35 4.87 17.68 -15.64
CA ASP A 35 4.33 16.32 -15.74
C ASP A 35 5.44 15.26 -15.91
N SER A 36 6.53 15.59 -16.58
CA SER A 36 7.69 14.69 -16.71
C SER A 36 8.36 14.42 -15.36
N PHE A 37 8.55 15.46 -14.55
CA PHE A 37 9.06 15.32 -13.18
C PHE A 37 8.13 14.47 -12.33
N ILE A 38 6.81 14.74 -12.36
CA ILE A 38 5.81 13.98 -11.61
C ILE A 38 5.85 12.50 -12.00
N GLN A 39 5.94 12.18 -13.30
CA GLN A 39 6.01 10.81 -13.78
C GLN A 39 7.31 10.12 -13.32
N THR A 40 8.44 10.82 -13.41
CA THR A 40 9.73 10.27 -12.96
C THR A 40 9.74 10.04 -11.46
N ALA A 41 9.31 11.02 -10.67
CA ALA A 41 9.22 10.93 -9.21
C ALA A 41 8.26 9.80 -8.78
N SER A 42 7.08 9.69 -9.39
CA SER A 42 6.13 8.59 -9.13
C SER A 42 6.73 7.22 -9.46
N THR A 43 7.48 7.14 -10.56
CA THR A 43 8.15 5.88 -10.95
C THR A 43 9.25 5.50 -9.96
N LEU A 44 10.04 6.48 -9.51
CA LEU A 44 11.09 6.27 -8.49
C LEU A 44 10.47 5.83 -7.16
N THR A 45 9.42 6.51 -6.73
CA THR A 45 8.69 6.17 -5.50
C THR A 45 8.16 4.74 -5.56
N TYR A 46 7.49 4.37 -6.66
CA TYR A 46 6.91 3.04 -6.80
C TYR A 46 7.96 1.93 -6.94
N LYS A 47 9.07 2.17 -7.68
CA LYS A 47 10.05 1.14 -8.00
C LYS A 47 11.19 1.02 -6.98
N ALA A 48 11.44 2.04 -6.19
CA ALA A 48 12.57 2.07 -5.27
C ALA A 48 12.17 2.50 -3.84
N THR A 49 11.65 3.70 -3.64
CA THR A 49 11.40 4.26 -2.29
C THR A 49 10.40 3.41 -1.51
N MET A 50 9.22 3.13 -2.06
CA MET A 50 8.22 2.30 -1.40
C MET A 50 8.67 0.86 -1.16
N PRO A 51 9.27 0.13 -2.12
CA PRO A 51 9.85 -1.18 -1.85
C PRO A 51 10.86 -1.17 -0.71
N THR A 52 11.74 -0.17 -0.65
CA THR A 52 12.71 -0.04 0.46
C THR A 52 11.98 0.17 1.79
N LEU A 53 11.00 1.06 1.83
CA LEU A 53 10.19 1.30 3.03
C LEU A 53 9.53 0.00 3.54
N PHE A 54 8.84 -0.74 2.66
CA PHE A 54 8.17 -1.98 3.05
C PHE A 54 9.14 -3.07 3.46
N PHE A 55 10.27 -3.21 2.75
CA PHE A 55 11.30 -4.16 3.14
C PHE A 55 11.81 -3.87 4.55
N LEU A 56 12.21 -2.63 4.85
CA LEU A 56 12.75 -2.23 6.14
C LEU A 56 11.70 -2.37 7.26
N SER A 57 10.48 -1.90 7.03
CA SER A 57 9.40 -1.99 8.01
C SER A 57 9.06 -3.43 8.39
N ILE A 58 9.06 -4.35 7.42
CA ILE A 58 8.76 -5.76 7.66
C ILE A 58 9.97 -6.50 8.24
N TRP A 59 11.18 -6.16 7.80
CA TRP A 59 12.41 -6.74 8.36
C TRP A 59 12.61 -6.35 9.84
N GLN A 60 12.34 -5.09 10.20
CA GLN A 60 12.41 -4.60 11.59
C GLN A 60 11.26 -5.15 12.47
N ALA A 61 10.15 -5.57 11.84
CA ALA A 61 9.03 -6.12 12.58
C ALA A 61 9.42 -7.45 13.25
N ASP A 62 9.15 -7.56 14.54
CA ASP A 62 9.14 -8.89 15.20
C ASP A 62 7.91 -9.66 14.70
N LEU A 63 8.11 -10.48 13.67
CA LEU A 63 7.02 -11.21 13.01
C LEU A 63 6.30 -12.16 13.99
N GLN A 64 6.95 -12.64 15.05
CA GLN A 64 6.32 -13.53 16.02
C GLN A 64 5.33 -12.78 16.90
N SER A 65 5.68 -11.59 17.35
CA SER A 65 4.79 -10.73 18.16
C SER A 65 3.81 -9.91 17.30
N ALA A 66 4.20 -9.52 16.09
CA ALA A 66 3.40 -8.70 15.18
C ALA A 66 2.38 -9.51 14.36
N PHE A 67 2.60 -10.82 14.17
CA PHE A 67 1.70 -11.66 13.39
C PHE A 67 0.47 -12.08 14.20
N ASN A 68 -0.65 -11.43 13.92
CA ASN A 68 -1.95 -11.82 14.46
C ASN A 68 -2.84 -12.39 13.35
N ALA A 69 -2.95 -13.72 13.29
CA ALA A 69 -3.72 -14.41 12.28
C ALA A 69 -5.19 -13.95 12.22
N LYS A 70 -5.81 -13.61 13.37
CA LYS A 70 -7.19 -13.12 13.41
C LYS A 70 -7.32 -11.76 12.73
N LEU A 71 -6.39 -10.84 12.97
CA LEU A 71 -6.38 -9.52 12.32
C LEU A 71 -6.13 -9.65 10.81
N VAL A 72 -5.16 -10.48 10.41
CA VAL A 72 -4.88 -10.74 8.98
C VAL A 72 -6.10 -11.32 8.30
N LEU A 73 -6.72 -12.34 8.86
CA LEU A 73 -7.92 -12.97 8.30
C LEU A 73 -9.10 -11.98 8.23
N PHE A 74 -9.31 -11.19 9.28
CA PHE A 74 -10.37 -10.16 9.28
C PHE A 74 -10.14 -9.14 8.16
N LEU A 75 -8.93 -8.62 8.03
CA LEU A 75 -8.60 -7.62 7.01
C LEU A 75 -8.71 -8.20 5.59
N CYS A 76 -8.23 -9.43 5.38
CA CYS A 76 -8.38 -10.13 4.12
C CYS A 76 -9.86 -10.37 3.78
N ALA A 77 -10.65 -10.84 4.74
CA ALA A 77 -12.09 -11.05 4.53
C ALA A 77 -12.82 -9.74 4.22
N ALA A 78 -12.56 -8.67 4.97
CA ALA A 78 -13.13 -7.34 4.71
C ALA A 78 -12.75 -6.82 3.32
N THR A 79 -11.51 -7.01 2.91
CA THR A 79 -11.02 -6.62 1.57
C THR A 79 -11.73 -7.40 0.46
N VAL A 80 -11.87 -8.72 0.62
CA VAL A 80 -12.58 -9.56 -0.34
C VAL A 80 -14.07 -9.21 -0.41
N LEU A 81 -14.71 -8.96 0.72
CA LEU A 81 -16.11 -8.52 0.77
C LEU A 81 -16.29 -7.14 0.08
N GLY A 82 -15.40 -6.19 0.34
CA GLY A 82 -15.39 -4.88 -0.33
C GLY A 82 -15.19 -5.02 -1.84
N PHE A 83 -14.30 -5.90 -2.28
CA PHE A 83 -14.10 -6.24 -3.69
C PHE A 83 -15.37 -6.83 -4.32
N LEU A 84 -15.99 -7.83 -3.70
CA LEU A 84 -17.20 -8.47 -4.20
C LEU A 84 -18.38 -7.50 -4.26
N ALA A 85 -18.56 -6.66 -3.24
CA ALA A 85 -19.58 -5.63 -3.21
C ALA A 85 -19.38 -4.59 -4.32
N SER A 86 -18.15 -4.12 -4.51
CA SER A 86 -17.79 -3.19 -5.60
C SER A 86 -18.01 -3.82 -6.96
N TRP A 87 -17.66 -5.08 -7.12
CA TRP A 87 -17.89 -5.83 -8.37
C TRP A 87 -19.37 -6.03 -8.67
N TRP A 88 -20.12 -6.46 -7.66
CA TRP A 88 -21.58 -6.60 -7.77
C TRP A 88 -22.25 -5.28 -8.19
N TRP A 89 -21.87 -4.17 -7.55
CA TRP A 89 -22.35 -2.84 -7.92
C TRP A 89 -21.97 -2.47 -9.36
N ALA A 90 -20.71 -2.69 -9.75
CA ALA A 90 -20.21 -2.37 -11.08
C ALA A 90 -20.96 -3.12 -12.18
N THR A 91 -21.38 -4.37 -11.93
CA THR A 91 -22.17 -5.14 -12.93
C THR A 91 -23.52 -4.52 -13.24
N ARG A 92 -24.07 -3.72 -12.32
CA ARG A 92 -25.37 -3.05 -12.47
C ARG A 92 -25.32 -1.61 -12.94
N ALA A 93 -24.30 -0.87 -12.49
CA ALA A 93 -24.27 0.59 -12.67
C ALA A 93 -23.20 1.07 -13.65
N ILE A 94 -22.22 0.24 -14.03
CA ILE A 94 -21.04 0.68 -14.79
C ILE A 94 -20.99 -0.03 -16.17
N PRO A 95 -20.69 0.70 -17.26
CA PRO A 95 -20.47 0.13 -18.60
C PRO A 95 -19.36 -0.92 -18.58
N TYR A 96 -19.50 -1.99 -19.37
CA TYR A 96 -18.64 -3.16 -19.36
C TYR A 96 -17.14 -2.83 -19.42
N GLY A 97 -16.72 -1.97 -20.32
CA GLY A 97 -15.30 -1.61 -20.51
C GLY A 97 -14.68 -0.80 -19.35
N GLN A 98 -15.49 -0.25 -18.45
CA GLN A 98 -15.03 0.55 -17.32
C GLN A 98 -15.11 -0.19 -15.97
N ARG A 99 -15.76 -1.36 -15.94
CA ARG A 99 -16.00 -2.12 -14.70
C ARG A 99 -14.72 -2.47 -13.97
N GLY A 100 -13.71 -2.95 -14.68
CA GLY A 100 -12.43 -3.34 -14.09
C GLY A 100 -11.75 -2.19 -13.36
N VAL A 101 -11.67 -1.03 -14.00
CA VAL A 101 -11.05 0.18 -13.42
C VAL A 101 -11.87 0.70 -12.23
N PHE A 102 -13.20 0.72 -12.36
CA PHE A 102 -14.08 1.14 -11.27
C PHE A 102 -13.93 0.24 -10.03
N VAL A 103 -13.99 -1.08 -10.20
CA VAL A 103 -13.86 -2.03 -9.08
C VAL A 103 -12.50 -1.89 -8.42
N GLN A 104 -11.43 -1.81 -9.21
CA GLN A 104 -10.08 -1.60 -8.67
C GLN A 104 -9.99 -0.31 -7.83
N GLY A 105 -10.54 0.79 -8.32
CA GLY A 105 -10.54 2.05 -7.59
C GLY A 105 -11.42 2.06 -6.33
N ALA A 106 -12.51 1.29 -6.33
CA ALA A 106 -13.49 1.27 -5.24
C ALA A 106 -13.04 0.43 -4.03
N PHE A 107 -12.40 -0.73 -4.24
CA PHE A 107 -12.02 -1.60 -3.12
C PHE A 107 -10.59 -1.31 -2.60
N ARG A 108 -9.73 -0.72 -3.41
CA ARG A 108 -8.33 -0.49 -3.08
C ARG A 108 -8.15 0.79 -2.27
N GLY A 109 -8.14 0.65 -0.94
CA GLY A 109 -7.86 1.76 -0.02
C GLY A 109 -6.37 2.16 0.00
N ASN A 110 -6.09 3.36 0.50
CA ASN A 110 -4.72 3.83 0.74
C ASN A 110 -4.21 3.37 2.11
N CYS A 111 -3.97 2.05 2.24
CA CYS A 111 -3.48 1.46 3.48
C CYS A 111 -1.98 1.72 3.71
N GLY A 112 -1.20 1.94 2.65
CA GLY A 112 0.24 2.13 2.76
C GLY A 112 0.67 3.49 3.31
N VAL A 113 -0.11 4.55 3.09
CA VAL A 113 0.23 5.90 3.56
C VAL A 113 -0.64 6.30 4.74
N VAL A 114 -1.96 6.36 4.53
CA VAL A 114 -2.88 6.90 5.55
C VAL A 114 -3.04 5.95 6.72
N SER A 115 -3.36 4.68 6.47
CA SER A 115 -3.60 3.71 7.57
C SER A 115 -2.32 3.43 8.34
N PHE A 116 -1.18 3.32 7.65
CA PHE A 116 0.11 3.06 8.30
C PHE A 116 0.53 4.23 9.20
N ALA A 117 0.39 5.47 8.72
CA ALA A 117 0.66 6.67 9.51
C ALA A 117 -0.25 6.79 10.75
N LEU A 118 -1.54 6.46 10.61
CA LEU A 118 -2.49 6.44 11.73
C LEU A 118 -2.11 5.40 12.79
N VAL A 119 -1.83 4.17 12.36
CA VAL A 119 -1.45 3.09 13.27
C VAL A 119 -0.14 3.40 14.00
N ALA A 120 0.84 3.97 13.28
CA ALA A 120 2.10 4.43 13.86
C ALA A 120 1.88 5.53 14.91
N SER A 121 1.02 6.49 14.63
CA SER A 121 0.71 7.60 15.55
C SER A 121 0.02 7.15 16.83
N TYR A 122 -0.89 6.15 16.75
CA TYR A 122 -1.64 5.68 17.92
C TYR A 122 -0.93 4.61 18.74
N TYR A 123 -0.16 3.74 18.09
CA TYR A 123 0.42 2.55 18.71
C TYR A 123 1.96 2.52 18.70
N GLY A 124 2.61 3.59 18.18
CA GLY A 124 4.07 3.69 18.13
C GLY A 124 4.73 2.53 17.40
N ASP A 125 5.86 2.03 17.92
CA ASP A 125 6.64 0.95 17.32
C ASP A 125 5.87 -0.38 17.20
N TYR A 126 5.01 -0.67 18.16
CA TYR A 126 4.10 -1.83 18.06
C TYR A 126 3.15 -1.70 16.89
N GLY A 127 2.59 -0.49 16.69
CA GLY A 127 1.74 -0.19 15.54
C GLY A 127 2.47 -0.31 14.22
N LEU A 128 3.72 0.15 14.15
CA LEU A 128 4.57 0.01 12.96
C LEU A 128 4.81 -1.46 12.62
N SER A 129 5.13 -2.29 13.60
CA SER A 129 5.39 -3.71 13.40
C SER A 129 4.13 -4.46 12.93
N VAL A 130 3.02 -4.36 13.66
CA VAL A 130 1.75 -5.00 13.30
C VAL A 130 1.19 -4.43 11.99
N GLY A 131 1.23 -3.10 11.84
CA GLY A 131 0.78 -2.40 10.64
C GLY A 131 1.58 -2.82 9.40
N GLY A 132 2.91 -2.96 9.50
CA GLY A 132 3.76 -3.43 8.41
C GLY A 132 3.37 -4.81 7.91
N VAL A 133 3.13 -5.76 8.81
CA VAL A 133 2.64 -7.11 8.45
C VAL A 133 1.28 -7.03 7.77
N LEU A 134 0.31 -6.30 8.36
CA LEU A 134 -1.04 -6.18 7.81
C LEU A 134 -1.04 -5.51 6.43
N VAL A 135 -0.28 -4.43 6.27
CA VAL A 135 -0.13 -3.73 4.99
C VAL A 135 0.51 -4.66 3.94
N GLY A 136 1.52 -5.45 4.32
CA GLY A 136 2.14 -6.43 3.45
C GLY A 136 1.12 -7.42 2.86
N PHE A 137 0.32 -8.07 3.71
CA PHE A 137 -0.75 -8.98 3.27
C PHE A 137 -1.81 -8.28 2.42
N THR A 138 -2.19 -7.06 2.82
CA THR A 138 -3.21 -6.28 2.09
C THR A 138 -2.72 -5.91 0.69
N ILE A 139 -1.46 -5.49 0.53
CA ILE A 139 -0.88 -5.16 -0.78
C ILE A 139 -0.84 -6.40 -1.68
N LEU A 140 -0.44 -7.55 -1.16
CA LEU A 140 -0.49 -8.80 -1.91
C LEU A 140 -1.90 -9.08 -2.43
N LEU A 141 -2.89 -9.02 -1.54
CA LEU A 141 -4.29 -9.28 -1.88
C LEU A 141 -4.83 -8.24 -2.89
N PHE A 142 -4.56 -6.96 -2.67
CA PHE A 142 -4.93 -5.89 -3.61
C PHE A 142 -4.37 -6.11 -5.00
N ASN A 143 -3.11 -6.53 -5.12
CA ASN A 143 -2.51 -6.78 -6.43
C ASN A 143 -3.13 -8.00 -7.11
N VAL A 144 -3.35 -9.10 -6.39
CA VAL A 144 -4.02 -10.29 -6.94
C VAL A 144 -5.43 -9.94 -7.45
N LEU A 145 -6.25 -9.30 -6.63
CA LEU A 145 -7.62 -8.93 -6.98
C LEU A 145 -7.67 -7.88 -8.10
N SER A 146 -6.74 -6.92 -8.12
CA SER A 146 -6.65 -5.91 -9.17
C SER A 146 -6.32 -6.53 -10.52
N VAL A 147 -5.29 -7.40 -10.57
CA VAL A 147 -4.93 -8.08 -11.82
C VAL A 147 -6.09 -8.96 -12.31
N LEU A 148 -6.76 -9.67 -11.40
CA LEU A 148 -7.91 -10.51 -11.71
C LEU A 148 -9.04 -9.67 -12.36
N ILE A 149 -9.48 -8.60 -11.71
CA ILE A 149 -10.63 -7.82 -12.21
C ILE A 149 -10.31 -7.07 -13.51
N LEU A 150 -9.09 -6.52 -13.62
CA LEU A 150 -8.65 -5.86 -14.85
C LEU A 150 -8.56 -6.84 -16.01
N SER A 151 -8.07 -8.05 -15.80
CA SER A 151 -7.98 -9.08 -16.84
C SER A 151 -9.36 -9.54 -17.33
N ILE A 152 -10.35 -9.66 -16.43
CA ILE A 152 -11.72 -10.05 -16.79
C ILE A 152 -12.38 -9.04 -17.72
N TYR A 153 -12.17 -7.74 -17.47
CA TYR A 153 -12.83 -6.66 -18.21
C TYR A 153 -11.95 -5.97 -19.27
N SER A 154 -10.73 -6.45 -19.47
CA SER A 154 -9.84 -5.92 -20.50
C SER A 154 -10.22 -6.47 -21.89
N PRO A 155 -10.39 -5.61 -22.89
CA PRO A 155 -10.61 -6.06 -24.27
C PRO A 155 -9.36 -6.68 -24.91
N THR A 156 -8.17 -6.38 -24.38
CA THR A 156 -6.88 -6.77 -24.97
C THR A 156 -6.15 -7.86 -24.20
N LEU A 157 -6.43 -8.00 -22.90
CA LEU A 157 -5.80 -8.98 -22.04
C LEU A 157 -6.71 -10.20 -21.87
N LYS A 158 -6.35 -11.33 -22.48
CA LYS A 158 -6.98 -12.60 -22.15
C LYS A 158 -6.53 -13.00 -20.73
N PHE A 159 -7.49 -13.36 -19.88
CA PHE A 159 -7.18 -13.88 -18.55
C PHE A 159 -6.26 -15.09 -18.70
N SER A 160 -5.05 -14.95 -18.19
CA SER A 160 -4.06 -16.02 -18.14
C SER A 160 -3.50 -16.09 -16.72
N PRO A 161 -3.69 -17.19 -15.99
CA PRO A 161 -3.10 -17.37 -14.66
C PRO A 161 -1.58 -17.19 -14.66
N THR A 162 -0.91 -17.57 -15.75
CA THR A 162 0.53 -17.40 -15.92
C THR A 162 0.93 -15.94 -16.08
N ALA A 163 0.13 -15.12 -16.77
CA ALA A 163 0.37 -13.69 -16.89
C ALA A 163 0.16 -13.00 -15.53
N VAL A 164 -0.88 -13.37 -14.79
CA VAL A 164 -1.12 -12.89 -13.41
C VAL A 164 0.08 -13.24 -12.51
N GLY A 165 0.52 -14.48 -12.51
CA GLY A 165 1.68 -14.91 -11.74
C GLY A 165 2.95 -14.15 -12.10
N LYS A 166 3.19 -13.91 -13.39
CA LYS A 166 4.35 -13.14 -13.87
C LYS A 166 4.31 -11.67 -13.41
N GLU A 167 3.16 -11.04 -13.43
CA GLU A 167 2.98 -9.67 -12.94
C GLU A 167 3.21 -9.58 -11.43
N LEU A 168 2.72 -10.55 -10.65
CA LEU A 168 2.93 -10.62 -9.21
C LEU A 168 4.43 -10.77 -8.88
N ILE A 169 5.12 -11.70 -9.52
CA ILE A 169 6.55 -11.94 -9.30
C ILE A 169 7.42 -10.77 -9.71
N LYS A 170 6.98 -9.96 -10.68
CA LYS A 170 7.70 -8.77 -11.14
C LYS A 170 7.35 -7.50 -10.36
N ASN A 171 6.34 -7.55 -9.50
CA ASN A 171 5.91 -6.38 -8.74
C ASN A 171 6.94 -6.04 -7.66
N PRO A 172 7.58 -4.85 -7.70
CA PRO A 172 8.64 -4.51 -6.76
C PRO A 172 8.16 -4.45 -5.30
N LEU A 173 6.90 -4.10 -5.06
CA LEU A 173 6.33 -4.08 -3.72
C LEU A 173 6.17 -5.49 -3.15
N ILE A 174 5.70 -6.44 -3.98
CA ILE A 174 5.56 -7.84 -3.58
C ILE A 174 6.93 -8.46 -3.29
N ILE A 175 7.91 -8.20 -4.14
CA ILE A 175 9.29 -8.66 -3.95
C ILE A 175 9.84 -8.13 -2.62
N ALA A 176 9.66 -6.83 -2.35
CA ALA A 176 10.14 -6.20 -1.11
C ALA A 176 9.48 -6.80 0.14
N VAL A 177 8.16 -7.04 0.11
CA VAL A 177 7.42 -7.67 1.21
C VAL A 177 7.94 -9.09 1.48
N VAL A 178 8.06 -9.90 0.43
CA VAL A 178 8.56 -11.29 0.56
C VAL A 178 10.01 -11.32 1.07
N LEU A 179 10.87 -10.47 0.52
CA LEU A 179 12.26 -10.38 0.97
C LEU A 179 12.36 -9.87 2.40
N GLY A 180 11.53 -8.91 2.80
CA GLY A 180 11.46 -8.41 4.18
C GLY A 180 11.04 -9.51 5.16
N MET A 181 10.02 -10.30 4.81
CA MET A 181 9.58 -11.45 5.62
C MET A 181 10.67 -12.51 5.75
N LEU A 182 11.35 -12.85 4.64
CA LEU A 182 12.44 -13.82 4.67
C LEU A 182 13.62 -13.31 5.49
N ALA A 183 14.02 -12.05 5.30
CA ALA A 183 15.12 -11.43 6.05
C ALA A 183 14.82 -11.35 7.55
N SER A 184 13.58 -11.04 7.95
CA SER A 184 13.15 -11.07 9.35
C SER A 184 13.15 -12.50 9.91
N ALA A 185 12.65 -13.49 9.15
CA ALA A 185 12.58 -14.88 9.59
C ALA A 185 13.96 -15.51 9.84
N ILE A 186 14.96 -15.16 9.02
CA ILE A 186 16.35 -15.63 9.18
C ILE A 186 17.19 -14.73 10.09
N GLN A 187 16.57 -13.70 10.67
CA GLN A 187 17.24 -12.69 11.52
C GLN A 187 18.47 -12.08 10.82
N LEU A 188 18.31 -11.73 9.54
CA LEU A 188 19.40 -11.19 8.71
C LEU A 188 20.00 -9.94 9.37
N TYR A 189 21.30 -9.97 9.66
CA TYR A 189 22.00 -8.81 10.17
C TYR A 189 22.24 -7.78 9.06
N ILE A 190 21.69 -6.57 9.22
CA ILE A 190 21.94 -5.42 8.34
C ILE A 190 22.79 -4.40 9.11
N PRO A 191 23.97 -3.99 8.58
CA PRO A 191 24.79 -2.98 9.24
C PRO A 191 24.02 -1.66 9.41
N GLN A 192 24.23 -0.99 10.57
CA GLN A 192 23.49 0.23 10.91
C GLN A 192 23.61 1.36 9.88
N TRP A 193 24.76 1.49 9.24
CA TRP A 193 24.96 2.52 8.21
C TRP A 193 24.07 2.27 6.98
N LEU A 194 23.92 1.01 6.58
CA LEU A 194 23.05 0.63 5.46
C LEU A 194 21.57 0.80 5.82
N LEU A 195 21.20 0.41 7.04
CA LEU A 195 19.86 0.61 7.59
C LEU A 195 19.45 2.08 7.57
N LYS A 196 20.26 2.95 8.18
CA LYS A 196 20.02 4.40 8.19
C LYS A 196 19.95 5.00 6.78
N SER A 197 20.82 4.55 5.86
CA SER A 197 20.77 4.99 4.47
C SER A 197 19.46 4.61 3.79
N GLY A 198 18.96 3.39 4.05
CA GLY A 198 17.68 2.95 3.55
C GLY A 198 16.50 3.72 4.16
N GLU A 199 16.53 4.00 5.45
CA GLU A 199 15.52 4.82 6.13
C GLU A 199 15.46 6.23 5.56
N TYR A 200 16.60 6.92 5.38
CA TYR A 200 16.65 8.24 4.76
C TYR A 200 16.22 8.25 3.29
N PHE A 201 16.43 7.16 2.58
CA PHE A 201 15.97 7.02 1.21
C PHE A 201 14.48 6.75 1.10
N ALA A 202 13.93 6.07 2.08
CA ALA A 202 12.52 5.62 2.08
C ALA A 202 11.56 6.65 2.69
N GLY A 203 12.01 7.49 3.58
CA GLY A 203 11.17 8.45 4.29
C GLY A 203 11.73 9.78 4.49
#